data_215876970f686ea5237e268557b37035
#
_entry.id   215876970f686ea5237e268557b37035
#
_cell.length_a   1.000
_cell.length_b   1.000
_cell.length_c   1.000
_cell.angle_alpha   90.00
_cell.angle_beta   90.00
_cell.angle_gamma   90.00
#
_symmetry.space_group_name_H-M   'P 1'
#
loop_
_entity.id
_entity.type
_entity.pdbx_description
1 polymer ?
#
loop_
_entity_poly.entity_id
_entity_poly.type
_entity_poly.pdbx_seq_one_letter_code
_entity_poly.pdbx_strand_id
1 'polypeptide(L)'
;KPPFTPGMEVSGTIHELGPDVEGFEVGDRVVGSGTNGGYAEYTVSNCKGVFKIPKEVSFEMAASFPAVYLTSYLMIIHPGDLQPGESILIHGAAGGVGLASIELAKIAGAKTIFGTCSPSKHEFIEERGVLPVDKDNFLAEIMQWTDDKGVDLVLDPIGGEHLMQSYRCLGSGGRVCSFGISDMAPGKKRSHWHRIKSWLSFPKFDPLKMMTSNRGVFGIHLGRWKNWEHLDKARKDLMGWISEGKISPYVDKVFPSEKVSDA
;
A
#
# COMPACT_ATOMS: atom_id res chain seq x y z
N LYS A 1 -14.30 20.39 5.09
CA LYS A 1 -15.63 20.75 4.53
C LYS A 1 -15.43 21.49 3.21
N PRO A 2 -16.29 21.29 2.17
CA PRO A 2 -16.25 22.06 0.95
C PRO A 2 -16.36 23.59 1.23
N PRO A 3 -15.76 24.45 0.36
CA PRO A 3 -15.05 24.06 -0.86
C PRO A 3 -13.60 23.62 -0.60
N PHE A 4 -13.13 22.57 -1.30
CA PHE A 4 -11.74 22.14 -1.36
C PHE A 4 -11.46 21.39 -2.68
N THR A 5 -10.24 21.43 -3.15
CA THR A 5 -9.80 20.65 -4.31
C THR A 5 -9.30 19.29 -3.84
N PRO A 6 -9.87 18.16 -4.29
CA PRO A 6 -9.40 16.83 -3.92
C PRO A 6 -8.07 16.48 -4.61
N GLY A 7 -7.62 15.23 -4.42
CA GLY A 7 -6.37 14.71 -4.97
C GLY A 7 -5.21 14.82 -3.99
N MET A 8 -4.64 13.68 -3.63
CA MET A 8 -3.51 13.59 -2.68
C MET A 8 -2.17 13.40 -3.38
N GLU A 9 -2.18 13.07 -4.66
CA GLU A 9 -1.01 12.79 -5.46
C GLU A 9 -1.07 13.60 -6.75
N VAL A 10 0.08 14.05 -7.22
CA VAL A 10 0.20 14.85 -8.43
C VAL A 10 1.58 14.67 -9.04
N SER A 11 1.66 14.66 -10.35
CA SER A 11 2.91 14.75 -11.09
C SER A 11 2.84 15.85 -12.14
N GLY A 12 3.97 16.41 -12.45
CA GLY A 12 4.04 17.51 -13.41
C GLY A 12 5.43 18.14 -13.45
N THR A 13 5.47 19.39 -13.89
CA THR A 13 6.69 20.20 -13.92
C THR A 13 6.60 21.33 -12.92
N ILE A 14 7.71 21.68 -12.31
CA ILE A 14 7.78 22.84 -11.41
C ILE A 14 7.59 24.11 -12.24
N HIS A 15 6.56 24.87 -11.90
CA HIS A 15 6.27 26.15 -12.53
C HIS A 15 6.94 27.31 -11.79
N GLU A 16 6.92 27.26 -10.46
CA GLU A 16 7.49 28.30 -9.59
C GLU A 16 8.02 27.66 -8.30
N LEU A 17 9.06 28.26 -7.72
CA LEU A 17 9.64 27.85 -6.45
C LEU A 17 9.36 28.91 -5.39
N GLY A 18 8.97 28.47 -4.20
CA GLY A 18 8.88 29.33 -3.04
C GLY A 18 10.27 29.76 -2.54
N PRO A 19 10.33 30.75 -1.65
CA PRO A 19 11.58 31.16 -1.02
C PRO A 19 12.23 29.97 -0.29
N ASP A 20 13.54 29.94 -0.28
CA ASP A 20 14.37 28.95 0.46
C ASP A 20 14.18 27.48 0.05
N VAL A 21 13.64 27.21 -1.15
CA VAL A 21 13.57 25.85 -1.71
C VAL A 21 14.88 25.50 -2.39
N GLU A 22 15.55 24.49 -1.87
CA GLU A 22 16.79 23.97 -2.41
C GLU A 22 16.58 22.63 -3.14
N GLY A 23 17.48 22.30 -4.07
CA GLY A 23 17.51 21.00 -4.77
C GLY A 23 16.53 20.88 -5.94
N PHE A 24 15.76 21.93 -6.26
CA PHE A 24 14.84 21.96 -7.39
C PHE A 24 15.05 23.17 -8.28
N GLU A 25 14.67 23.03 -9.55
CA GLU A 25 14.67 24.10 -10.55
C GLU A 25 13.30 24.18 -11.26
N VAL A 26 12.95 25.35 -11.76
CA VAL A 26 11.77 25.52 -12.63
C VAL A 26 11.94 24.65 -13.88
N GLY A 27 10.93 23.89 -14.24
CA GLY A 27 10.97 22.92 -15.32
C GLY A 27 11.35 21.49 -14.88
N ASP A 28 11.79 21.27 -13.64
CA ASP A 28 12.03 19.91 -13.13
C ASP A 28 10.76 19.07 -13.20
N ARG A 29 10.89 17.84 -13.67
CA ARG A 29 9.82 16.85 -13.65
C ARG A 29 9.75 16.23 -12.26
N VAL A 30 8.58 16.31 -11.65
CA VAL A 30 8.39 15.91 -10.25
C VAL A 30 7.10 15.13 -10.03
N VAL A 31 7.09 14.38 -8.93
CA VAL A 31 5.86 13.87 -8.32
C VAL A 31 5.80 14.37 -6.89
N GLY A 32 4.61 14.71 -6.45
CA GLY A 32 4.34 15.20 -5.10
C GLY A 32 3.16 14.48 -4.46
N SER A 33 3.18 14.40 -3.13
CA SER A 33 2.07 13.93 -2.33
C SER A 33 1.70 14.95 -1.26
N GLY A 34 0.41 15.11 -1.04
CA GLY A 34 -0.14 16.06 -0.07
C GLY A 34 -1.47 15.58 0.50
N THR A 35 -2.16 16.48 1.19
CA THR A 35 -3.47 16.15 1.77
C THR A 35 -4.63 16.43 0.82
N ASN A 36 -4.47 17.39 -0.08
CA ASN A 36 -5.47 17.84 -1.06
C ASN A 36 -4.77 18.65 -2.18
N GLY A 37 -5.51 18.98 -3.25
CA GLY A 37 -5.09 19.93 -4.27
C GLY A 37 -4.60 19.28 -5.58
N GLY A 38 -4.48 17.96 -5.65
CA GLY A 38 -3.94 17.28 -6.84
C GLY A 38 -4.84 17.30 -8.07
N TYR A 39 -6.17 17.48 -7.91
CA TYR A 39 -7.11 17.57 -9.04
C TYR A 39 -7.19 19.00 -9.55
N ALA A 40 -6.08 19.52 -10.05
CA ALA A 40 -5.95 20.88 -10.54
C ALA A 40 -4.83 20.98 -11.57
N GLU A 41 -4.88 21.99 -12.45
CA GLU A 41 -3.82 22.30 -13.39
C GLU A 41 -2.54 22.78 -12.69
N TYR A 42 -2.68 23.46 -11.55
CA TYR A 42 -1.61 23.90 -10.68
C TYR A 42 -1.92 23.55 -9.22
N THR A 43 -0.92 23.10 -8.50
CA THR A 43 -1.01 22.83 -7.07
C THR A 43 0.24 23.31 -6.35
N VAL A 44 0.09 23.61 -5.07
CA VAL A 44 1.22 23.94 -4.19
C VAL A 44 1.52 22.75 -3.30
N SER A 45 2.77 22.31 -3.32
CA SER A 45 3.24 21.19 -2.51
C SER A 45 4.41 21.61 -1.63
N ASN A 46 4.50 20.99 -0.44
CA ASN A 46 5.68 21.17 0.39
C ASN A 46 6.85 20.40 -0.23
N CYS A 47 8.02 21.04 -0.36
CA CYS A 47 9.20 20.45 -0.99
C CYS A 47 9.62 19.10 -0.38
N LYS A 48 9.39 18.88 0.92
CA LYS A 48 9.62 17.60 1.60
C LYS A 48 8.75 16.45 1.07
N GLY A 49 7.60 16.77 0.45
CA GLY A 49 6.69 15.79 -0.16
C GLY A 49 6.90 15.60 -1.65
N VAL A 50 7.84 16.32 -2.26
CA VAL A 50 8.11 16.34 -3.71
C VAL A 50 9.46 15.65 -3.99
N PHE A 51 9.54 14.93 -5.10
CA PHE A 51 10.80 14.35 -5.57
C PHE A 51 10.84 14.29 -7.11
N LYS A 52 12.06 14.38 -7.65
CA LYS A 52 12.29 14.35 -9.10
C LYS A 52 12.00 12.96 -9.65
N ILE A 53 11.44 12.92 -10.85
CA ILE A 53 11.17 11.68 -11.58
C ILE A 53 12.06 11.57 -12.82
N PRO A 54 12.53 10.35 -13.16
CA PRO A 54 13.30 10.09 -14.37
C PRO A 54 12.53 10.50 -15.63
N LYS A 55 13.26 10.79 -16.72
CA LYS A 55 12.64 11.20 -18.00
C LYS A 55 11.78 10.09 -18.62
N GLU A 56 12.13 8.85 -18.34
CA GLU A 56 11.49 7.63 -18.86
C GLU A 56 10.14 7.35 -18.20
N VAL A 57 9.89 7.93 -17.01
CA VAL A 57 8.63 7.74 -16.26
C VAL A 57 7.59 8.73 -16.77
N SER A 58 6.43 8.25 -17.21
CA SER A 58 5.31 9.14 -17.58
C SER A 58 4.72 9.85 -16.35
N PHE A 59 4.04 10.95 -16.55
CA PHE A 59 3.38 11.65 -15.45
C PHE A 59 2.26 10.82 -14.82
N GLU A 60 1.50 10.06 -15.64
CA GLU A 60 0.45 9.17 -15.16
C GLU A 60 1.01 8.08 -14.24
N MET A 61 2.11 7.44 -14.67
CA MET A 61 2.81 6.46 -13.86
C MET A 61 3.34 7.08 -12.58
N ALA A 62 3.95 8.27 -12.67
CA ALA A 62 4.47 8.98 -11.50
C ALA A 62 3.37 9.36 -10.51
N ALA A 63 2.21 9.83 -10.98
CA ALA A 63 1.08 10.19 -10.12
C ALA A 63 0.47 8.97 -9.39
N SER A 64 0.56 7.76 -9.96
CA SER A 64 0.04 6.54 -9.35
C SER A 64 0.96 5.91 -8.31
N PHE A 65 2.12 6.50 -8.07
CA PHE A 65 3.23 5.87 -7.35
C PHE A 65 3.28 6.16 -5.84
N PRO A 66 3.19 7.42 -5.34
CA PRO A 66 3.65 7.75 -3.99
C PRO A 66 2.91 7.00 -2.88
N ALA A 67 1.57 7.04 -2.88
CA ALA A 67 0.79 6.46 -1.81
C ALA A 67 0.93 4.93 -1.75
N VAL A 68 0.86 4.27 -2.91
CA VAL A 68 0.85 2.81 -2.96
C VAL A 68 2.24 2.21 -2.72
N TYR A 69 3.28 2.74 -3.37
CA TYR A 69 4.63 2.19 -3.22
C TYR A 69 5.29 2.57 -1.89
N LEU A 70 5.13 3.81 -1.40
CA LEU A 70 5.67 4.17 -0.09
C LEU A 70 4.98 3.39 1.03
N THR A 71 3.66 3.17 0.93
CA THR A 71 2.94 2.33 1.91
C THR A 71 3.45 0.90 1.87
N SER A 72 3.57 0.31 0.68
CA SER A 72 4.08 -1.05 0.50
C SER A 72 5.53 -1.19 0.99
N TYR A 73 6.38 -0.20 0.66
CA TYR A 73 7.77 -0.18 1.11
C TYR A 73 7.86 -0.15 2.64
N LEU A 74 7.10 0.73 3.29
CA LEU A 74 7.09 0.80 4.74
C LEU A 74 6.63 -0.52 5.37
N MET A 75 5.65 -1.21 4.79
CA MET A 75 5.16 -2.47 5.33
C MET A 75 6.14 -3.63 5.15
N ILE A 76 6.80 -3.69 3.99
CA ILE A 76 7.64 -4.85 3.62
C ILE A 76 9.05 -4.71 4.17
N ILE A 77 9.63 -3.49 4.12
CA ILE A 77 11.04 -3.27 4.45
C ILE A 77 11.24 -2.91 5.93
N HIS A 78 10.31 -2.17 6.56
CA HIS A 78 10.50 -1.72 7.95
C HIS A 78 9.90 -2.71 8.96
N PRO A 79 8.66 -2.54 9.48
CA PRO A 79 8.20 -3.46 10.53
C PRO A 79 7.88 -4.86 9.98
N GLY A 80 7.56 -4.98 8.70
CA GLY A 80 7.40 -6.27 8.07
C GLY A 80 8.71 -7.01 7.89
N ASP A 81 9.79 -6.30 7.62
CA ASP A 81 11.16 -6.85 7.49
C ASP A 81 11.20 -8.21 6.78
N LEU A 82 10.59 -8.24 5.59
CA LEU A 82 10.44 -9.47 4.81
C LEU A 82 11.81 -9.97 4.37
N GLN A 83 12.16 -11.17 4.80
CA GLN A 83 13.45 -11.77 4.51
C GLN A 83 13.40 -12.68 3.27
N PRO A 84 14.52 -12.83 2.54
CA PRO A 84 14.63 -13.80 1.46
C PRO A 84 14.23 -15.20 1.91
N GLY A 85 13.36 -15.85 1.15
CA GLY A 85 12.85 -17.18 1.45
C GLY A 85 11.57 -17.23 2.30
N GLU A 86 11.14 -16.10 2.87
CA GLU A 86 9.86 -16.00 3.58
C GLU A 86 8.66 -16.00 2.64
N SER A 87 7.48 -16.25 3.20
CA SER A 87 6.18 -16.21 2.54
C SER A 87 5.35 -15.00 2.96
N ILE A 88 4.55 -14.48 2.04
CA ILE A 88 3.69 -13.33 2.30
C ILE A 88 2.27 -13.56 1.78
N LEU A 89 1.27 -13.13 2.56
CA LEU A 89 -0.13 -13.03 2.16
C LEU A 89 -0.51 -11.55 1.98
N ILE A 90 -0.99 -11.19 0.79
CA ILE A 90 -1.40 -9.83 0.44
C ILE A 90 -2.91 -9.81 0.22
N HIS A 91 -3.66 -9.16 1.11
CA HIS A 91 -5.08 -8.94 0.90
C HIS A 91 -5.32 -7.77 -0.06
N GLY A 92 -6.31 -7.95 -0.96
CA GLY A 92 -6.54 -6.98 -2.02
C GLY A 92 -5.41 -6.92 -3.06
N ALA A 93 -4.82 -8.07 -3.38
CA ALA A 93 -3.62 -8.21 -4.21
C ALA A 93 -3.72 -7.57 -5.60
N ALA A 94 -4.92 -7.49 -6.18
CA ALA A 94 -5.17 -6.83 -7.47
C ALA A 94 -5.46 -5.32 -7.38
N GLY A 95 -5.32 -4.72 -6.19
CA GLY A 95 -5.43 -3.26 -6.00
C GLY A 95 -4.07 -2.58 -6.05
N GLY A 96 -4.03 -1.24 -6.04
CA GLY A 96 -2.79 -0.47 -6.19
C GLY A 96 -1.70 -0.85 -5.17
N VAL A 97 -2.02 -0.84 -3.85
CA VAL A 97 -1.06 -1.27 -2.81
C VAL A 97 -0.72 -2.76 -2.97
N GLY A 98 -1.69 -3.60 -3.37
CA GLY A 98 -1.46 -5.02 -3.62
C GLY A 98 -0.42 -5.26 -4.72
N LEU A 99 -0.59 -4.61 -5.87
CA LEU A 99 0.34 -4.73 -7.00
C LEU A 99 1.74 -4.22 -6.65
N ALA A 100 1.83 -3.06 -6.00
CA ALA A 100 3.10 -2.54 -5.51
C ALA A 100 3.76 -3.51 -4.51
N SER A 101 2.97 -4.10 -3.61
CA SER A 101 3.47 -5.06 -2.62
C SER A 101 3.98 -6.35 -3.26
N ILE A 102 3.36 -6.82 -4.35
CA ILE A 102 3.83 -8.00 -5.11
C ILE A 102 5.23 -7.74 -5.67
N GLU A 103 5.44 -6.59 -6.31
CA GLU A 103 6.74 -6.24 -6.88
C GLU A 103 7.82 -6.11 -5.78
N LEU A 104 7.49 -5.43 -4.67
CA LEU A 104 8.43 -5.25 -3.57
C LEU A 104 8.72 -6.56 -2.82
N ALA A 105 7.74 -7.44 -2.67
CA ALA A 105 7.95 -8.77 -2.09
C ALA A 105 8.91 -9.61 -2.94
N LYS A 106 8.83 -9.53 -4.26
CA LYS A 106 9.79 -10.18 -5.17
C LYS A 106 11.20 -9.60 -5.00
N ILE A 107 11.33 -8.28 -4.91
CA ILE A 107 12.62 -7.61 -4.68
C ILE A 107 13.21 -8.02 -3.32
N ALA A 108 12.37 -8.16 -2.29
CA ALA A 108 12.78 -8.65 -0.97
C ALA A 108 13.13 -10.15 -0.96
N GLY A 109 12.87 -10.88 -2.05
CA GLY A 109 13.20 -12.29 -2.17
C GLY A 109 12.17 -13.24 -1.55
N ALA A 110 10.90 -12.83 -1.49
CA ALA A 110 9.83 -13.71 -1.04
C ALA A 110 9.82 -15.02 -1.82
N LYS A 111 9.73 -16.15 -1.10
CA LYS A 111 9.66 -17.49 -1.71
C LYS A 111 8.27 -17.76 -2.27
N THR A 112 7.24 -17.35 -1.55
CA THR A 112 5.85 -17.58 -1.92
C THR A 112 5.03 -16.33 -1.63
N ILE A 113 4.27 -15.87 -2.62
CA ILE A 113 3.35 -14.75 -2.50
C ILE A 113 1.94 -15.27 -2.69
N PHE A 114 1.14 -15.24 -1.65
CA PHE A 114 -0.28 -15.50 -1.69
C PHE A 114 -1.05 -14.19 -1.83
N GLY A 115 -2.18 -14.22 -2.54
CA GLY A 115 -2.98 -13.02 -2.73
C GLY A 115 -4.47 -13.26 -2.73
N THR A 116 -5.23 -12.45 -1.98
CA THR A 116 -6.70 -12.47 -2.09
C THR A 116 -7.18 -11.35 -3.00
N CYS A 117 -8.10 -11.69 -3.91
CA CYS A 117 -8.82 -10.74 -4.74
C CYS A 117 -10.17 -11.34 -5.18
N SER A 118 -10.92 -10.61 -6.01
CA SER A 118 -12.13 -11.15 -6.64
C SER A 118 -11.77 -12.29 -7.60
N PRO A 119 -12.57 -13.36 -7.71
CA PRO A 119 -12.26 -14.49 -8.59
C PRO A 119 -11.98 -14.08 -10.04
N SER A 120 -12.66 -13.06 -10.57
CA SER A 120 -12.42 -12.52 -11.90
C SER A 120 -11.03 -11.89 -12.12
N LYS A 121 -10.24 -11.73 -11.03
CA LYS A 121 -8.88 -11.17 -11.06
C LYS A 121 -7.81 -12.19 -10.65
N HIS A 122 -8.16 -13.47 -10.49
CA HIS A 122 -7.20 -14.52 -10.14
C HIS A 122 -6.12 -14.63 -11.22
N GLU A 123 -6.50 -14.83 -12.48
CA GLU A 123 -5.58 -14.92 -13.62
C GLU A 123 -4.63 -13.70 -13.67
N PHE A 124 -5.16 -12.50 -13.44
CA PHE A 124 -4.39 -11.28 -13.45
C PHE A 124 -3.27 -11.25 -12.39
N ILE A 125 -3.48 -11.81 -11.18
CA ILE A 125 -2.43 -11.90 -10.17
C ILE A 125 -1.55 -13.14 -10.36
N GLU A 126 -2.06 -14.23 -10.92
CA GLU A 126 -1.29 -15.44 -11.27
C GLU A 126 -0.20 -15.12 -12.30
N GLU A 127 -0.52 -14.34 -13.33
CA GLU A 127 0.45 -13.84 -14.32
C GLU A 127 1.59 -13.04 -13.67
N ARG A 128 1.35 -12.53 -12.47
CA ARG A 128 2.34 -11.82 -11.65
C ARG A 128 3.01 -12.71 -10.61
N GLY A 129 2.89 -14.05 -10.76
CA GLY A 129 3.54 -15.02 -9.88
C GLY A 129 2.97 -15.06 -8.46
N VAL A 130 1.71 -14.71 -8.30
CA VAL A 130 0.98 -14.78 -7.02
C VAL A 130 0.06 -15.98 -7.03
N LEU A 131 0.03 -16.73 -5.94
CA LEU A 131 -0.93 -17.81 -5.72
C LEU A 131 -2.25 -17.20 -5.22
N PRO A 132 -3.34 -17.21 -6.01
CA PRO A 132 -4.61 -16.68 -5.58
C PRO A 132 -5.22 -17.57 -4.49
N VAL A 133 -5.84 -16.92 -3.52
CA VAL A 133 -6.50 -17.54 -2.39
C VAL A 133 -7.90 -16.95 -2.28
N ASP A 134 -8.89 -17.78 -1.97
CA ASP A 134 -10.26 -17.31 -1.79
C ASP A 134 -10.35 -16.33 -0.61
N LYS A 135 -10.89 -15.13 -0.88
CA LYS A 135 -10.96 -14.05 0.10
C LYS A 135 -11.86 -14.36 1.32
N ASP A 136 -12.82 -15.27 1.17
CA ASP A 136 -13.77 -15.64 2.21
C ASP A 136 -13.32 -16.90 2.98
N ASN A 137 -12.36 -17.67 2.43
CA ASN A 137 -11.83 -18.91 3.02
C ASN A 137 -10.30 -18.93 3.16
N PHE A 138 -9.64 -17.79 3.05
CA PHE A 138 -8.18 -17.68 2.96
C PHE A 138 -7.43 -18.35 4.14
N LEU A 139 -7.99 -18.30 5.35
CA LEU A 139 -7.35 -18.90 6.52
C LEU A 139 -7.17 -20.42 6.34
N ALA A 140 -8.23 -21.13 5.93
CA ALA A 140 -8.17 -22.57 5.73
C ALA A 140 -7.23 -22.93 4.56
N GLU A 141 -7.30 -22.17 3.46
CA GLU A 141 -6.43 -22.40 2.30
C GLU A 141 -4.95 -22.15 2.63
N ILE A 142 -4.62 -21.05 3.32
CA ILE A 142 -3.24 -20.77 3.74
C ILE A 142 -2.71 -21.89 4.65
N MET A 143 -3.49 -22.33 5.64
CA MET A 143 -3.06 -23.41 6.52
C MET A 143 -2.84 -24.71 5.72
N GLN A 144 -3.72 -25.03 4.76
CA GLN A 144 -3.54 -26.19 3.88
C GLN A 144 -2.28 -26.06 3.00
N TRP A 145 -2.06 -24.88 2.36
CA TRP A 145 -0.89 -24.64 1.50
C TRP A 145 0.45 -24.67 2.25
N THR A 146 0.42 -24.40 3.55
CA THR A 146 1.60 -24.29 4.39
C THR A 146 1.79 -25.48 5.34
N ASP A 147 1.04 -26.55 5.20
CA ASP A 147 1.04 -27.70 6.14
C ASP A 147 0.90 -27.22 7.60
N ASP A 148 -0.08 -26.39 7.88
CA ASP A 148 -0.38 -25.75 9.17
C ASP A 148 0.75 -24.86 9.75
N LYS A 149 1.78 -24.54 8.98
CA LYS A 149 2.89 -23.67 9.44
C LYS A 149 2.53 -22.20 9.42
N GLY A 150 1.61 -21.78 8.55
CA GLY A 150 1.25 -20.39 8.34
C GLY A 150 2.28 -19.61 7.49
N VAL A 151 2.04 -18.32 7.31
CA VAL A 151 2.90 -17.40 6.54
C VAL A 151 3.71 -16.48 7.46
N ASP A 152 4.78 -15.90 6.91
CA ASP A 152 5.69 -15.04 7.67
C ASP A 152 5.20 -13.59 7.76
N LEU A 153 4.58 -13.08 6.70
CA LEU A 153 4.05 -11.71 6.66
C LEU A 153 2.63 -11.69 6.09
N VAL A 154 1.74 -10.89 6.69
CA VAL A 154 0.41 -10.59 6.14
C VAL A 154 0.23 -9.09 6.02
N LEU A 155 -0.29 -8.60 4.88
CA LEU A 155 -0.68 -7.21 4.66
C LEU A 155 -2.21 -7.10 4.66
N ASP A 156 -2.77 -6.41 5.67
CA ASP A 156 -4.23 -6.32 5.88
C ASP A 156 -4.76 -4.88 5.77
N PRO A 157 -5.49 -4.54 4.68
CA PRO A 157 -6.18 -3.26 4.52
C PRO A 157 -7.61 -3.26 5.09
N ILE A 158 -8.11 -4.39 5.57
CA ILE A 158 -9.53 -4.62 5.85
C ILE A 158 -9.88 -4.29 7.31
N GLY A 159 -9.09 -4.80 8.25
CA GLY A 159 -9.32 -4.57 9.67
C GLY A 159 -10.43 -5.48 10.26
N GLY A 160 -10.99 -5.08 11.40
CA GLY A 160 -12.08 -5.79 12.06
C GLY A 160 -11.76 -7.25 12.35
N GLU A 161 -12.76 -8.13 12.20
CA GLU A 161 -12.59 -9.57 12.42
C GLU A 161 -11.64 -10.21 11.39
N HIS A 162 -11.58 -9.64 10.18
CA HIS A 162 -10.67 -10.10 9.13
C HIS A 162 -9.21 -10.03 9.60
N LEU A 163 -8.80 -8.95 10.28
CA LEU A 163 -7.47 -8.81 10.85
C LEU A 163 -7.14 -9.92 11.86
N MET A 164 -8.13 -10.41 12.61
CA MET A 164 -7.91 -11.55 13.51
C MET A 164 -7.68 -12.84 12.75
N GLN A 165 -8.36 -13.06 11.62
CA GLN A 165 -8.10 -14.21 10.76
C GLN A 165 -6.72 -14.10 10.10
N SER A 166 -6.33 -12.90 9.64
CA SER A 166 -4.99 -12.59 9.14
C SER A 166 -3.90 -12.90 10.18
N TYR A 167 -4.14 -12.55 11.44
CA TYR A 167 -3.23 -12.90 12.54
C TYR A 167 -3.15 -14.41 12.77
N ARG A 168 -4.24 -15.14 12.58
CA ARG A 168 -4.26 -16.61 12.71
C ARG A 168 -3.51 -17.32 11.59
N CYS A 169 -3.42 -16.70 10.39
CA CYS A 169 -2.63 -17.22 9.27
C CYS A 169 -1.11 -17.21 9.52
N LEU A 170 -0.64 -16.46 10.52
CA LEU A 170 0.79 -16.32 10.78
C LEU A 170 1.40 -17.59 11.34
N GLY A 171 2.60 -17.90 10.88
CA GLY A 171 3.50 -18.87 11.51
C GLY A 171 4.16 -18.30 12.78
N SER A 172 5.00 -19.11 13.42
CA SER A 172 5.84 -18.64 14.54
C SER A 172 6.92 -17.68 14.03
N GLY A 173 7.04 -16.50 14.63
CA GLY A 173 7.88 -15.39 14.14
C GLY A 173 7.18 -14.50 13.12
N GLY A 174 5.97 -14.86 12.69
CA GLY A 174 5.20 -14.11 11.71
C GLY A 174 4.61 -12.80 12.25
N ARG A 175 4.33 -11.88 11.32
CA ARG A 175 3.80 -10.54 11.66
C ARG A 175 2.75 -10.10 10.63
N VAL A 176 1.73 -9.38 11.11
CA VAL A 176 0.72 -8.74 10.27
C VAL A 176 0.87 -7.23 10.30
N CYS A 177 0.89 -6.60 9.14
CA CYS A 177 0.81 -5.15 8.94
C CYS A 177 -0.62 -4.75 8.61
N SER A 178 -1.31 -4.11 9.55
CA SER A 178 -2.63 -3.53 9.34
C SER A 178 -2.47 -2.08 8.88
N PHE A 179 -2.96 -1.76 7.67
CA PHE A 179 -2.78 -0.44 7.06
C PHE A 179 -4.09 0.18 6.56
N GLY A 180 -5.22 -0.44 6.85
CA GLY A 180 -6.54 0.02 6.45
C GLY A 180 -7.64 -0.44 7.40
N ILE A 181 -8.81 0.12 7.17
CA ILE A 181 -10.04 -0.17 7.90
C ILE A 181 -11.23 -0.22 6.93
N SER A 182 -11.03 -0.84 5.76
CA SER A 182 -12.07 -0.85 4.71
C SER A 182 -13.37 -1.51 5.16
N ASP A 183 -13.33 -2.43 6.14
CA ASP A 183 -14.53 -2.98 6.78
C ASP A 183 -15.39 -1.90 7.47
N MET A 184 -14.78 -0.82 7.95
CA MET A 184 -15.46 0.32 8.56
C MET A 184 -15.93 1.37 7.54
N ALA A 185 -15.57 1.25 6.28
CA ALA A 185 -15.97 2.13 5.19
C ALA A 185 -17.23 1.55 4.49
N PRO A 186 -18.43 1.75 5.03
CA PRO A 186 -19.62 1.23 4.40
C PRO A 186 -19.79 1.89 3.04
N GLY A 187 -20.14 1.10 2.03
CA GLY A 187 -20.50 1.58 0.70
C GLY A 187 -21.57 2.69 0.76
N LYS A 188 -22.34 2.91 -0.29
CA LYS A 188 -23.28 4.06 -0.46
C LYS A 188 -24.25 4.35 0.70
N LYS A 189 -24.42 3.45 1.69
CA LYS A 189 -25.25 3.65 2.90
C LYS A 189 -24.38 3.77 4.15
N ARG A 190 -24.15 5.02 4.59
CA ARG A 190 -23.47 5.31 5.87
C ARG A 190 -24.40 4.98 7.06
N SER A 191 -24.36 3.74 7.57
CA SER A 191 -25.05 3.38 8.82
C SER A 191 -24.14 3.68 10.01
N HIS A 192 -24.59 4.58 10.91
CA HIS A 192 -23.88 4.85 12.17
C HIS A 192 -23.77 3.59 13.04
N TRP A 193 -24.78 2.74 13.03
CA TRP A 193 -24.80 1.49 13.78
C TRP A 193 -23.76 0.49 13.27
N HIS A 194 -23.55 0.40 11.95
CA HIS A 194 -22.51 -0.45 11.39
C HIS A 194 -21.13 0.01 11.88
N ARG A 195 -20.85 1.31 11.88
CA ARG A 195 -19.57 1.86 12.36
C ARG A 195 -19.30 1.57 13.83
N ILE A 196 -20.33 1.69 14.69
CA ILE A 196 -20.23 1.38 16.13
C ILE A 196 -19.96 -0.12 16.31
N LYS A 197 -20.71 -0.98 15.60
CA LYS A 197 -20.53 -2.44 15.65
C LYS A 197 -19.10 -2.83 15.19
N SER A 198 -18.65 -2.30 14.06
CA SER A 198 -17.29 -2.55 13.57
C SER A 198 -16.22 -2.04 14.54
N TRP A 199 -16.43 -0.89 15.19
CA TRP A 199 -15.51 -0.40 16.21
C TRP A 199 -15.48 -1.31 17.45
N LEU A 200 -16.61 -1.82 17.91
CA LEU A 200 -16.69 -2.77 19.02
C LEU A 200 -16.12 -4.15 18.68
N SER A 201 -16.19 -4.55 17.41
CA SER A 201 -15.63 -5.82 16.90
C SER A 201 -14.14 -5.75 16.58
N PHE A 202 -13.49 -4.58 16.72
CA PHE A 202 -12.06 -4.47 16.46
C PHE A 202 -11.28 -5.41 17.39
N PRO A 203 -10.37 -6.22 16.85
CA PRO A 203 -9.66 -7.21 17.66
C PRO A 203 -8.80 -6.54 18.72
N LYS A 204 -8.83 -7.13 19.91
CA LYS A 204 -7.91 -6.79 20.99
C LYS A 204 -6.81 -7.84 21.02
N PHE A 205 -5.59 -7.40 20.86
CA PHE A 205 -4.42 -8.28 20.92
C PHE A 205 -3.93 -8.37 22.37
N ASP A 206 -3.89 -9.59 22.88
CA ASP A 206 -3.43 -9.92 24.22
C ASP A 206 -1.90 -10.15 24.15
N PRO A 207 -1.08 -9.34 24.83
CA PRO A 207 0.37 -9.48 24.80
C PRO A 207 0.87 -10.87 25.25
N LEU A 208 0.19 -11.52 26.20
CA LEU A 208 0.58 -12.86 26.64
C LEU A 208 0.35 -13.90 25.56
N LYS A 209 -0.78 -13.81 24.85
CA LYS A 209 -1.06 -14.69 23.71
C LYS A 209 -0.12 -14.42 22.53
N MET A 210 0.24 -13.16 22.28
CA MET A 210 1.22 -12.81 21.26
C MET A 210 2.59 -13.40 21.60
N MET A 211 3.03 -13.26 22.84
CA MET A 211 4.29 -13.80 23.32
C MET A 211 4.32 -15.33 23.23
N THR A 212 3.26 -16.04 23.63
CA THR A 212 3.21 -17.50 23.60
C THR A 212 3.08 -18.08 22.20
N SER A 213 2.57 -17.29 21.23
CA SER A 213 2.48 -17.68 19.80
C SER A 213 3.64 -17.16 18.95
N ASN A 214 4.52 -16.31 19.50
CA ASN A 214 5.59 -15.62 18.77
C ASN A 214 5.08 -14.91 17.51
N ARG A 215 4.02 -14.10 17.63
CA ARG A 215 3.39 -13.40 16.50
C ARG A 215 3.30 -11.91 16.77
N GLY A 216 3.54 -11.07 15.73
CA GLY A 216 3.53 -9.63 15.82
C GLY A 216 2.36 -8.97 15.08
N VAL A 217 1.97 -7.77 15.53
CA VAL A 217 0.99 -6.92 14.85
C VAL A 217 1.54 -5.50 14.78
N PHE A 218 1.54 -4.90 13.59
CA PHE A 218 1.97 -3.53 13.34
C PHE A 218 0.85 -2.74 12.66
N GLY A 219 0.59 -1.52 13.15
CA GLY A 219 -0.26 -0.57 12.47
C GLY A 219 0.56 0.38 11.61
N ILE A 220 0.19 0.55 10.35
CA ILE A 220 0.89 1.42 9.40
C ILE A 220 -0.05 2.50 8.87
N HIS A 221 0.39 3.75 8.91
CA HIS A 221 -0.32 4.88 8.33
C HIS A 221 0.69 5.85 7.73
N LEU A 222 0.86 5.83 6.40
CA LEU A 222 1.84 6.65 5.67
C LEU A 222 1.74 8.14 6.06
N GLY A 223 0.57 8.74 6.05
CA GLY A 223 0.37 10.16 6.36
C GLY A 223 0.67 10.56 7.82
N ARG A 224 0.96 9.60 8.70
CA ARG A 224 1.38 9.82 10.09
C ARG A 224 2.79 9.31 10.38
N TRP A 225 3.49 8.82 9.37
CA TRP A 225 4.87 8.37 9.50
C TRP A 225 5.80 9.56 9.72
N LYS A 226 6.51 9.59 10.83
CA LYS A 226 7.33 10.74 11.24
C LYS A 226 8.83 10.57 10.96
N ASN A 227 9.26 9.35 10.66
CA ASN A 227 10.66 9.13 10.33
C ASN A 227 10.91 9.47 8.85
N TRP A 228 11.42 10.66 8.62
CA TRP A 228 11.69 11.17 7.27
C TRP A 228 12.85 10.44 6.59
N GLU A 229 13.86 9.99 7.36
CA GLU A 229 14.98 9.23 6.81
C GLU A 229 14.50 7.92 6.15
N HIS A 230 13.53 7.23 6.76
CA HIS A 230 12.91 6.05 6.15
C HIS A 230 12.18 6.40 4.85
N LEU A 231 11.48 7.54 4.79
CA LEU A 231 10.78 7.96 3.58
C LEU A 231 11.75 8.39 2.48
N ASP A 232 12.82 9.08 2.83
CA ASP A 232 13.83 9.50 1.85
C ASP A 232 14.59 8.29 1.30
N LYS A 233 14.93 7.33 2.17
CA LYS A 233 15.49 6.05 1.72
C LYS A 233 14.52 5.31 0.80
N ALA A 234 13.24 5.20 1.18
CA ALA A 234 12.22 4.56 0.36
C ALA A 234 12.11 5.20 -1.02
N ARG A 235 12.05 6.54 -1.09
CA ARG A 235 12.00 7.29 -2.36
C ARG A 235 13.20 7.00 -3.25
N LYS A 236 14.41 7.02 -2.65
CA LYS A 236 15.66 6.75 -3.38
C LYS A 236 15.68 5.32 -3.94
N ASP A 237 15.38 4.33 -3.10
CA ASP A 237 15.37 2.93 -3.52
C ASP A 237 14.32 2.70 -4.62
N LEU A 238 13.11 3.20 -4.43
CA LEU A 238 12.02 3.05 -5.37
C LEU A 238 12.31 3.72 -6.72
N MET A 239 12.87 4.93 -6.73
CA MET A 239 13.28 5.58 -7.98
C MET A 239 14.41 4.82 -8.67
N GLY A 240 15.35 4.28 -7.92
CA GLY A 240 16.38 3.39 -8.45
C GLY A 240 15.77 2.15 -9.12
N TRP A 241 14.84 1.48 -8.46
CA TRP A 241 14.18 0.28 -9.00
C TRP A 241 13.31 0.55 -10.23
N ILE A 242 12.67 1.73 -10.30
CA ILE A 242 11.99 2.17 -11.53
C ILE A 242 13.00 2.34 -12.68
N SER A 243 14.10 3.05 -12.43
CA SER A 243 15.14 3.28 -13.45
C SER A 243 15.80 1.98 -13.91
N GLU A 244 15.90 0.99 -13.04
CA GLU A 244 16.43 -0.34 -13.34
C GLU A 244 15.38 -1.27 -13.98
N GLY A 245 14.14 -0.83 -14.13
CA GLY A 245 13.03 -1.64 -14.64
C GLY A 245 12.59 -2.79 -13.72
N LYS A 246 12.97 -2.74 -12.43
CA LYS A 246 12.58 -3.76 -11.44
C LYS A 246 11.15 -3.61 -10.95
N ILE A 247 10.63 -2.38 -10.96
CA ILE A 247 9.23 -2.07 -10.67
C ILE A 247 8.63 -1.22 -11.79
N SER A 248 7.34 -1.43 -12.05
CA SER A 248 6.59 -0.72 -13.08
C SER A 248 5.20 -0.39 -12.57
N PRO A 249 5.02 0.84 -12.02
CA PRO A 249 3.72 1.25 -11.50
C PRO A 249 2.60 1.05 -12.52
N TYR A 250 1.59 0.27 -12.14
CA TYR A 250 0.49 -0.07 -13.01
C TYR A 250 -0.55 1.04 -13.06
N VAL A 251 -0.85 1.52 -14.25
CA VAL A 251 -1.92 2.47 -14.54
C VAL A 251 -3.03 1.74 -15.29
N ASP A 252 -4.15 1.50 -14.65
CA ASP A 252 -5.29 0.78 -15.25
C ASP A 252 -5.95 1.64 -16.33
N LYS A 253 -6.29 2.90 -16.00
CA LYS A 253 -6.98 3.80 -16.92
C LYS A 253 -6.67 5.26 -16.61
N VAL A 254 -6.59 6.07 -17.66
CA VAL A 254 -6.45 7.51 -17.59
C VAL A 254 -7.78 8.16 -17.98
N PHE A 255 -8.24 9.10 -17.17
CA PHE A 255 -9.45 9.87 -17.41
C PHE A 255 -9.11 11.34 -17.59
N PRO A 256 -9.71 12.06 -18.56
CA PRO A 256 -9.59 13.50 -18.62
C PRO A 256 -10.29 14.17 -17.42
N SER A 257 -9.84 15.35 -17.02
CA SER A 257 -10.33 16.05 -15.81
C SER A 257 -11.85 16.26 -15.83
N GLU A 258 -12.44 16.47 -17.00
CA GLU A 258 -13.89 16.65 -17.19
C GLU A 258 -14.70 15.39 -16.87
N LYS A 259 -14.04 14.24 -16.84
CA LYS A 259 -14.63 12.91 -16.56
C LYS A 259 -14.17 12.33 -15.24
N VAL A 260 -13.73 13.15 -14.30
CA VAL A 260 -13.28 12.70 -12.98
C VAL A 260 -14.33 11.92 -12.19
N SER A 261 -15.63 12.11 -12.47
CA SER A 261 -16.72 11.33 -11.88
C SER A 261 -16.78 9.87 -12.36
N ASP A 262 -16.10 9.56 -13.46
CA ASP A 262 -16.08 8.23 -14.06
C ASP A 262 -14.87 7.41 -13.59
N ALA A 263 -13.95 8.04 -12.83
CA ALA A 263 -12.70 7.48 -12.32
C ALA A 263 -12.85 6.72 -10.94
#